data_64e5691db5952a3ff8342183907d1eff
#
_entry.id   64e5691db5952a3ff8342183907d1eff
#
_cell.length_a   1.000
_cell.length_b   1.000
_cell.length_c   1.000
_cell.angle_alpha   90.00
_cell.angle_beta   90.00
_cell.angle_gamma   90.00
#
_symmetry.space_group_name_H-M   'P 1'
#
loop_
_entity.id
_entity.type
_entity.pdbx_description
1 polymer ?
#
loop_
_entity_poly.entity_id
_entity_poly.type
_entity_poly.pdbx_seq_one_letter_code
_entity_poly.pdbx_strand_id
1 'polypeptide(L)'
;MEIYVMEADGGNPKNLTNNGSSDNNPAWSPDGKRIVFESWRGGNAEIYVMDADGSNPQNLTNHPFKDWEPSWSPDGRRIIFVSDREADANPDIFVMNADGSNPKNLTNHPEDDLAPAWFGSAFSVAPAGKTLTLWGRVKQANR
;
A
#
# COMPACT_ATOMS: atom_id res chain seq x y z
N MET A 1 -16.56 5.56 0.89
CA MET A 1 -16.26 4.26 1.55
C MET A 1 -15.44 4.57 2.78
N GLU A 2 -15.45 3.72 3.81
CA GLU A 2 -14.77 3.99 5.10
C GLU A 2 -14.04 2.72 5.56
N ILE A 3 -13.02 2.88 6.38
CA ILE A 3 -12.27 1.76 6.96
C ILE A 3 -12.90 1.34 8.28
N TYR A 4 -13.22 0.07 8.39
CA TYR A 4 -13.76 -0.55 9.60
C TYR A 4 -12.79 -1.60 10.15
N VAL A 5 -12.73 -1.71 11.46
CA VAL A 5 -12.13 -2.84 12.17
C VAL A 5 -13.25 -3.64 12.85
N MET A 6 -13.11 -4.95 12.90
CA MET A 6 -14.02 -5.86 13.59
C MET A 6 -13.24 -7.05 14.13
N GLU A 7 -13.86 -7.80 15.03
CA GLU A 7 -13.32 -9.08 15.51
C GLU A 7 -13.37 -10.14 14.41
N ALA A 8 -12.55 -11.19 14.53
CA ALA A 8 -12.45 -12.25 13.52
C ALA A 8 -13.75 -13.04 13.30
N ASP A 9 -14.66 -13.02 14.28
CA ASP A 9 -16.00 -13.59 14.19
C ASP A 9 -17.06 -12.64 13.56
N GLY A 10 -16.63 -11.43 13.15
CA GLY A 10 -17.49 -10.37 12.59
C GLY A 10 -18.14 -9.48 13.65
N GLY A 11 -17.82 -9.69 14.93
CA GLY A 11 -18.36 -8.89 16.03
C GLY A 11 -17.74 -7.50 16.14
N ASN A 12 -18.42 -6.61 16.86
CA ASN A 12 -17.96 -5.30 17.29
C ASN A 12 -17.37 -4.42 16.16
N PRO A 13 -18.05 -4.21 15.00
CA PRO A 13 -17.53 -3.36 13.94
C PRO A 13 -17.41 -1.91 14.41
N LYS A 14 -16.23 -1.32 14.22
CA LYS A 14 -15.93 0.07 14.56
C LYS A 14 -15.41 0.80 13.31
N ASN A 15 -16.04 1.95 12.96
CA ASN A 15 -15.53 2.84 11.92
C ASN A 15 -14.28 3.58 12.44
N LEU A 16 -13.19 3.54 11.68
CA LEU A 16 -11.93 4.19 12.04
C LEU A 16 -11.71 5.52 11.32
N THR A 17 -12.36 5.77 10.19
CA THR A 17 -12.05 6.95 9.35
C THR A 17 -13.10 8.05 9.35
N ASN A 18 -14.38 7.77 9.35
CA ASN A 18 -15.54 8.68 9.52
C ASN A 18 -15.30 10.15 9.11
N ASN A 19 -14.75 10.41 7.92
CA ASN A 19 -14.34 11.76 7.48
C ASN A 19 -15.13 12.29 6.27
N GLY A 20 -16.07 11.52 5.74
CA GLY A 20 -16.91 11.88 4.59
C GLY A 20 -16.25 11.71 3.21
N SER A 21 -14.98 11.31 3.15
CA SER A 21 -14.26 10.98 1.92
C SER A 21 -14.24 9.46 1.68
N SER A 22 -13.78 9.03 0.52
CA SER A 22 -13.53 7.59 0.28
C SER A 22 -12.20 7.19 0.87
N ASP A 23 -12.21 6.16 1.72
CA ASP A 23 -11.04 5.51 2.29
C ASP A 23 -11.11 4.01 1.94
N ASN A 24 -10.04 3.48 1.31
CA ASN A 24 -10.00 2.16 0.68
C ASN A 24 -8.69 1.42 0.98
N ASN A 25 -8.62 0.15 0.58
CA ASN A 25 -7.41 -0.67 0.55
C ASN A 25 -6.58 -0.63 1.84
N PRO A 26 -7.20 -0.91 3.02
CA PRO A 26 -6.47 -0.91 4.28
C PRO A 26 -5.53 -2.12 4.39
N ALA A 27 -4.35 -1.90 4.96
CA ALA A 27 -3.43 -2.97 5.33
C ALA A 27 -2.81 -2.71 6.70
N TRP A 28 -2.79 -3.74 7.56
CA TRP A 28 -2.15 -3.69 8.86
C TRP A 28 -0.62 -3.70 8.74
N SER A 29 0.05 -2.91 9.56
CA SER A 29 1.48 -3.08 9.80
C SER A 29 1.77 -4.44 10.44
N PRO A 30 2.95 -5.06 10.19
CA PRO A 30 3.27 -6.39 10.73
C PRO A 30 3.26 -6.47 12.26
N ASP A 31 3.46 -5.36 12.96
CA ASP A 31 3.40 -5.25 14.41
C ASP A 31 1.98 -5.00 14.95
N GLY A 32 0.98 -4.85 14.06
CA GLY A 32 -0.43 -4.60 14.39
C GLY A 32 -0.72 -3.23 15.00
N LYS A 33 0.21 -2.27 14.95
CA LYS A 33 0.05 -0.97 15.61
C LYS A 33 -0.47 0.12 14.70
N ARG A 34 -0.34 -0.03 13.38
CA ARG A 34 -0.72 0.97 12.39
C ARG A 34 -1.50 0.34 11.23
N ILE A 35 -2.26 1.18 10.54
CA ILE A 35 -2.98 0.83 9.31
C ILE A 35 -2.55 1.81 8.24
N VAL A 36 -2.05 1.31 7.09
CA VAL A 36 -1.88 2.08 5.87
C VAL A 36 -3.12 1.93 5.02
N PHE A 37 -3.54 2.97 4.32
CA PHE A 37 -4.74 2.96 3.50
C PHE A 37 -4.70 4.06 2.43
N GLU A 38 -5.54 3.93 1.42
CA GLU A 38 -5.81 4.95 0.41
C GLU A 38 -6.91 5.89 0.91
N SER A 39 -6.73 7.20 0.73
CA SER A 39 -7.74 8.19 1.09
C SER A 39 -7.87 9.30 0.04
N TRP A 40 -9.11 9.72 -0.22
CA TRP A 40 -9.44 10.82 -1.12
C TRP A 40 -9.70 12.14 -0.38
N ARG A 41 -9.37 12.25 0.91
CA ARG A 41 -9.62 13.44 1.72
C ARG A 41 -8.80 14.66 1.30
N GLY A 42 -7.73 14.47 0.56
CA GLY A 42 -6.87 15.53 0.01
C GLY A 42 -7.31 16.06 -1.37
N GLY A 43 -8.36 15.48 -1.99
CA GLY A 43 -8.86 15.84 -3.32
C GLY A 43 -8.50 14.83 -4.41
N ASN A 44 -7.46 14.02 -4.24
CA ASN A 44 -7.07 12.87 -5.05
C ASN A 44 -6.76 11.67 -4.15
N ALA A 45 -6.51 10.50 -4.74
CA ALA A 45 -6.09 9.32 -4.01
C ALA A 45 -4.66 9.50 -3.49
N GLU A 46 -4.45 9.33 -2.20
CA GLU A 46 -3.16 9.44 -1.52
C GLU A 46 -3.00 8.32 -0.49
N ILE A 47 -1.75 8.01 -0.15
CA ILE A 47 -1.46 7.01 0.88
C ILE A 47 -1.42 7.69 2.24
N TYR A 48 -2.26 7.20 3.14
CA TYR A 48 -2.33 7.61 4.53
C TYR A 48 -1.93 6.48 5.46
N VAL A 49 -1.46 6.85 6.64
CA VAL A 49 -1.25 5.94 7.77
C VAL A 49 -1.98 6.48 8.99
N MET A 50 -2.51 5.59 9.81
CA MET A 50 -3.12 5.92 11.10
C MET A 50 -2.73 4.89 12.15
N ASP A 51 -2.94 5.21 13.42
CA ASP A 51 -2.82 4.24 14.50
C ASP A 51 -3.94 3.18 14.44
N ALA A 52 -3.73 2.03 15.08
CA ALA A 52 -4.65 0.89 15.06
C ALA A 52 -6.08 1.20 15.57
N ASP A 53 -6.22 2.24 16.39
CA ASP A 53 -7.51 2.70 16.93
C ASP A 53 -8.23 3.74 16.04
N GLY A 54 -7.61 4.16 14.93
CA GLY A 54 -8.08 5.18 13.98
C GLY A 54 -7.56 6.59 14.27
N SER A 55 -6.77 6.78 15.32
CA SER A 55 -6.21 8.08 15.67
C SER A 55 -5.00 8.44 14.80
N ASN A 56 -4.61 9.73 14.83
CA ASN A 56 -3.41 10.28 14.20
C ASN A 56 -3.26 9.99 12.68
N PRO A 57 -4.29 10.19 11.83
CA PRO A 57 -4.15 9.98 10.40
C PRO A 57 -3.15 10.98 9.79
N GLN A 58 -2.18 10.48 9.03
CA GLN A 58 -1.15 11.28 8.35
C GLN A 58 -1.11 10.92 6.86
N ASN A 59 -1.04 11.94 6.00
CA ASN A 59 -0.76 11.76 4.58
C ASN A 59 0.74 11.50 4.38
N LEU A 60 1.09 10.40 3.72
CA LEU A 60 2.48 10.02 3.46
C LEU A 60 2.96 10.43 2.07
N THR A 61 2.07 10.65 1.10
CA THR A 61 2.47 10.92 -0.29
C THR A 61 2.31 12.38 -0.69
N ASN A 62 1.19 13.03 -0.35
CA ASN A 62 0.90 14.45 -0.62
C ASN A 62 1.36 14.91 -2.02
N HIS A 63 0.93 14.20 -3.06
CA HIS A 63 1.34 14.40 -4.44
C HIS A 63 0.14 14.81 -5.33
N PRO A 64 0.30 15.63 -6.38
CA PRO A 64 -0.82 16.04 -7.26
C PRO A 64 -1.40 14.88 -8.10
N PHE A 65 -0.66 13.81 -8.28
CA PHE A 65 -1.10 12.58 -8.94
C PHE A 65 -1.59 11.55 -7.93
N LYS A 66 -2.24 10.48 -8.41
CA LYS A 66 -2.85 9.48 -7.55
C LYS A 66 -1.83 8.47 -7.06
N ASP A 67 -2.00 8.09 -5.80
CA ASP A 67 -1.28 7.00 -5.14
C ASP A 67 -2.31 6.07 -4.47
N TRP A 68 -2.25 4.75 -4.75
CA TRP A 68 -3.25 3.79 -4.29
C TRP A 68 -2.68 2.39 -4.05
N GLU A 69 -3.49 1.47 -3.54
CA GLU A 69 -3.12 0.08 -3.24
C GLU A 69 -1.86 -0.07 -2.37
N PRO A 70 -1.81 0.55 -1.19
CA PRO A 70 -0.64 0.45 -0.34
C PRO A 70 -0.53 -0.92 0.35
N SER A 71 0.70 -1.37 0.59
CA SER A 71 0.97 -2.56 1.40
C SER A 71 2.28 -2.43 2.17
N TRP A 72 2.29 -2.89 3.42
CA TRP A 72 3.49 -2.92 4.27
C TRP A 72 4.46 -4.03 3.85
N SER A 73 5.76 -3.71 3.89
CA SER A 73 6.80 -4.75 3.87
C SER A 73 6.72 -5.65 5.11
N PRO A 74 7.12 -6.93 5.02
CA PRO A 74 7.06 -7.86 6.16
C PRO A 74 7.85 -7.42 7.39
N ASP A 75 8.88 -6.58 7.22
CA ASP A 75 9.67 -6.01 8.31
C ASP A 75 9.10 -4.68 8.86
N GLY A 76 8.00 -4.18 8.29
CA GLY A 76 7.33 -2.94 8.69
C GLY A 76 8.11 -1.65 8.41
N ARG A 77 9.21 -1.71 7.63
CA ARG A 77 10.08 -0.56 7.37
C ARG A 77 9.71 0.20 6.11
N ARG A 78 8.98 -0.41 5.19
CA ARG A 78 8.64 0.16 3.89
C ARG A 78 7.17 -0.06 3.55
N ILE A 79 6.69 0.79 2.64
CA ILE A 79 5.37 0.70 2.04
C ILE A 79 5.57 0.66 0.52
N ILE A 80 4.91 -0.29 -0.14
CA ILE A 80 4.80 -0.38 -1.60
C ILE A 80 3.41 0.11 -1.99
N PHE A 81 3.30 0.79 -3.12
CA PHE A 81 2.04 1.35 -3.60
C PHE A 81 2.09 1.55 -5.12
N VAL A 82 0.95 1.79 -5.74
CA VAL A 82 0.83 2.16 -7.14
C VAL A 82 0.75 3.67 -7.26
N SER A 83 1.34 4.25 -8.31
CA SER A 83 1.32 5.69 -8.57
C SER A 83 1.30 5.99 -10.06
N ASP A 84 0.51 7.01 -10.48
CA ASP A 84 0.48 7.54 -11.85
C ASP A 84 1.28 8.86 -11.98
N ARG A 85 2.31 9.03 -11.12
CA ARG A 85 3.10 10.28 -11.04
C ARG A 85 4.14 10.47 -12.13
N GLU A 86 4.44 9.47 -12.91
CA GLU A 86 5.41 9.57 -14.01
C GLU A 86 4.80 10.18 -15.28
N ALA A 87 5.65 10.73 -16.15
CA ALA A 87 5.23 11.55 -17.26
C ALA A 87 4.48 10.81 -18.40
N ASP A 88 4.57 9.49 -18.45
CA ASP A 88 3.89 8.64 -19.41
C ASP A 88 2.44 8.28 -19.00
N ALA A 89 2.03 8.72 -17.79
CA ALA A 89 0.71 8.52 -17.21
C ALA A 89 0.32 7.04 -17.03
N ASN A 90 1.25 6.11 -17.15
CA ASN A 90 1.03 4.70 -16.82
C ASN A 90 1.26 4.48 -15.33
N PRO A 91 0.39 3.74 -14.64
CA PRO A 91 0.63 3.38 -13.25
C PRO A 91 1.86 2.50 -13.09
N ASP A 92 2.76 2.92 -12.20
CA ASP A 92 3.96 2.19 -11.82
C ASP A 92 3.91 1.81 -10.34
N ILE A 93 4.75 0.83 -9.97
CA ILE A 93 4.92 0.43 -8.59
C ILE A 93 6.04 1.23 -7.95
N PHE A 94 5.70 1.89 -6.85
CA PHE A 94 6.61 2.67 -6.03
C PHE A 94 6.86 2.00 -4.67
N VAL A 95 7.99 2.30 -4.09
CA VAL A 95 8.31 1.98 -2.70
C VAL A 95 8.76 3.24 -1.97
N MET A 96 8.37 3.38 -0.70
CA MET A 96 8.85 4.43 0.20
C MET A 96 9.17 3.86 1.58
N ASN A 97 9.85 4.64 2.40
CA ASN A 97 10.00 4.33 3.81
C ASN A 97 8.64 4.41 4.54
N ALA A 98 8.52 3.75 5.68
CA ALA A 98 7.30 3.72 6.50
C ALA A 98 6.85 5.09 7.05
N ASP A 99 7.70 6.10 6.98
CA ASP A 99 7.43 7.49 7.32
C ASP A 99 7.06 8.37 6.11
N GLY A 100 6.92 7.79 4.91
CA GLY A 100 6.63 8.48 3.65
C GLY A 100 7.86 9.03 2.92
N SER A 101 9.04 8.96 3.51
CA SER A 101 10.26 9.47 2.89
C SER A 101 10.81 8.57 1.78
N ASN A 102 11.64 9.16 0.90
CA ASN A 102 12.37 8.49 -0.17
C ASN A 102 11.50 7.62 -1.11
N PRO A 103 10.42 8.15 -1.70
CA PRO A 103 9.67 7.42 -2.71
C PRO A 103 10.54 7.12 -3.93
N LYS A 104 10.48 5.88 -4.41
CA LYS A 104 11.26 5.41 -5.56
C LYS A 104 10.38 4.57 -6.47
N ASN A 105 10.39 4.89 -7.78
CA ASN A 105 9.81 4.06 -8.82
C ASN A 105 10.62 2.76 -8.97
N LEU A 106 9.94 1.63 -9.04
CA LEU A 106 10.54 0.30 -9.13
C LEU A 106 10.36 -0.34 -10.49
N THR A 107 9.35 0.03 -11.24
CA THR A 107 9.01 -0.64 -12.49
C THR A 107 9.35 0.20 -13.71
N ASN A 108 8.96 1.47 -13.76
CA ASN A 108 9.25 2.40 -14.86
C ASN A 108 9.07 1.74 -16.24
N HIS A 109 7.87 1.19 -16.48
CA HIS A 109 7.57 0.41 -17.68
C HIS A 109 6.44 1.08 -18.48
N PRO A 110 6.41 1.03 -19.83
CA PRO A 110 5.38 1.68 -20.66
C PRO A 110 3.97 1.04 -20.55
N GLU A 111 3.82 -0.07 -19.83
CA GLU A 111 2.52 -0.70 -19.54
C GLU A 111 2.19 -0.54 -18.06
N ASP A 112 0.89 -0.57 -17.71
CA ASP A 112 0.40 -0.45 -16.32
C ASP A 112 0.94 -1.59 -15.44
N ASP A 113 1.57 -1.24 -14.33
CA ASP A 113 2.00 -2.15 -13.28
C ASP A 113 1.13 -1.95 -12.03
N LEU A 114 0.32 -2.95 -11.67
CA LEU A 114 -0.72 -2.88 -10.65
C LEU A 114 -0.59 -4.04 -9.63
N ALA A 115 -1.33 -3.94 -8.53
CA ALA A 115 -1.46 -4.97 -7.51
C ALA A 115 -0.11 -5.42 -6.92
N PRO A 116 0.69 -4.52 -6.35
CA PRO A 116 1.97 -4.88 -5.77
C PRO A 116 1.80 -5.78 -4.55
N ALA A 117 2.67 -6.79 -4.44
CA ALA A 117 2.70 -7.66 -3.28
C ALA A 117 4.12 -7.89 -2.77
N TRP A 118 4.27 -7.96 -1.44
CA TRP A 118 5.52 -8.36 -0.82
C TRP A 118 5.62 -9.88 -0.71
N PHE A 119 6.80 -10.41 -1.00
CA PHE A 119 7.11 -11.78 -0.65
C PHE A 119 7.56 -11.84 0.81
N GLY A 120 6.79 -12.52 1.65
CA GLY A 120 7.12 -12.70 3.08
C GLY A 120 8.15 -13.81 3.28
N SER A 121 9.20 -13.54 4.05
CA SER A 121 10.24 -14.52 4.39
C SER A 121 9.78 -15.63 5.35
N ALA A 122 8.53 -15.66 5.78
CA ALA A 122 8.04 -16.62 6.77
C ALA A 122 8.05 -18.09 6.30
N PHE A 123 8.25 -18.33 4.99
CA PHE A 123 8.37 -19.67 4.39
C PHE A 123 9.47 -19.74 3.33
N SER A 124 10.56 -19.01 3.46
CA SER A 124 11.65 -19.11 2.51
C SER A 124 12.44 -20.40 2.74
N VAL A 125 12.09 -21.45 2.05
CA VAL A 125 13.08 -22.42 1.58
C VAL A 125 13.75 -21.79 0.36
N ALA A 126 14.55 -20.76 0.56
CA ALA A 126 15.43 -20.29 -0.50
C ALA A 126 16.52 -21.35 -0.70
N PRO A 127 16.72 -21.88 -1.91
CA PRO A 127 17.93 -22.63 -2.21
C PRO A 127 19.12 -21.72 -1.91
N ALA A 128 20.09 -22.25 -1.15
CA ALA A 128 21.27 -21.51 -0.76
C ALA A 128 21.90 -20.80 -1.97
N GLY A 129 22.03 -19.46 -1.89
CA GLY A 129 22.76 -18.66 -2.86
C GLY A 129 21.97 -17.90 -3.91
N LYS A 130 20.64 -17.79 -3.85
CA LYS A 130 19.85 -16.93 -4.73
C LYS A 130 19.02 -15.92 -3.94
N THR A 131 19.34 -14.64 -4.11
CA THR A 131 18.48 -13.54 -3.70
C THR A 131 17.28 -13.52 -4.66
N LEU A 132 16.12 -14.02 -4.21
CA LEU A 132 14.89 -13.90 -4.99
C LEU A 132 14.29 -12.52 -4.75
N THR A 133 14.53 -11.61 -5.67
CA THR A 133 13.70 -10.42 -5.81
C THR A 133 12.50 -10.85 -6.65
N LEU A 134 11.42 -11.31 -6.00
CA LEU A 134 10.21 -11.69 -6.71
C LEU A 134 9.31 -10.45 -6.80
N TRP A 135 9.49 -9.69 -7.86
CA TRP A 135 8.48 -8.79 -8.37
C TRP A 135 7.53 -9.64 -9.19
N GLY A 136 6.34 -9.84 -8.64
CA GLY A 136 5.31 -10.60 -9.34
C GLY A 136 4.72 -9.78 -10.46
N ARG A 137 5.31 -9.86 -11.64
CA ARG A 137 4.66 -9.44 -12.87
C ARG A 137 3.54 -10.45 -13.15
N VAL A 138 2.31 -10.13 -12.81
CA VAL A 138 1.15 -10.87 -13.31
C VAL A 138 0.94 -10.43 -14.76
N LYS A 139 1.57 -11.11 -15.70
CA LYS A 139 1.18 -11.00 -17.11
C LYS A 139 -0.23 -11.59 -17.23
N GLN A 140 -1.22 -10.74 -17.41
CA GLN A 140 -2.46 -11.19 -18.04
C GLN A 140 -2.11 -11.51 -19.48
N ALA A 141 -2.02 -12.81 -19.80
CA ALA A 141 -1.97 -13.25 -21.17
C ALA A 141 -3.35 -12.99 -21.78
N ASN A 142 -3.47 -11.96 -22.61
CA ASN A 142 -4.61 -11.83 -23.51
C ASN A 142 -4.56 -13.02 -24.48
N ARG A 143 -5.57 -13.89 -24.38
CA ARG A 143 -5.96 -14.82 -25.43
C ARG A 143 -7.00 -14.17 -26.33
#